data_c2e87f39db792c92785758934b62751f
#
_entry.id   c2e87f39db792c92785758934b62751f
#
_cell.length_a   1.000
_cell.length_b   1.000
_cell.length_c   1.000
_cell.angle_alpha   90.00
_cell.angle_beta   90.00
_cell.angle_gamma   90.00
#
_symmetry.space_group_name_H-M   'P 1'
#
loop_
_entity.id
_entity.type
_entity.pdbx_description
1 polymer ?
#
loop_
_entity_poly.entity_id
_entity_poly.type
_entity_poly.pdbx_seq_one_letter_code
_entity_poly.pdbx_strand_id
1 'polypeptide(L)'
;DLSQFNTIITGIRAYNTRERIKFYQPRLLEYVNNGGTLIVQYNVSFGLQTNNIGPYPFTIGNRRITDEQAPLNFIDGSHRLINFPNKITQKDFDGWVQERGLYFAENWDDKFVPILSGNDPGESELKGGLLVAEYGKGVFIYSGLAWFRQLPAGVPGAYRIFVNMISGGMFNE
;
A
#
# COMPACT_ATOMS: atom_id res chain seq x y z
N ASP A 1 -14.28 19.14 2.80
CA ASP A 1 -12.91 19.52 3.12
C ASP A 1 -12.15 18.28 3.60
N LEU A 2 -11.03 17.92 2.95
CA LEU A 2 -10.22 16.76 3.30
C LEU A 2 -9.12 17.08 4.32
N SER A 3 -8.84 18.35 4.56
CA SER A 3 -7.76 18.80 5.47
C SER A 3 -8.01 18.43 6.95
N GLN A 4 -9.25 18.08 7.30
CA GLN A 4 -9.60 17.63 8.64
C GLN A 4 -9.14 16.20 8.95
N PHE A 5 -8.66 15.45 7.95
CA PHE A 5 -8.20 14.07 8.11
C PHE A 5 -6.67 14.00 7.96
N ASN A 6 -6.00 13.31 8.87
CA ASN A 6 -4.57 13.05 8.75
C ASN A 6 -4.28 11.95 7.71
N THR A 7 -5.18 10.98 7.62
CA THR A 7 -5.04 9.85 6.69
C THR A 7 -6.38 9.51 6.04
N ILE A 8 -6.35 9.29 4.74
CA ILE A 8 -7.47 8.81 3.95
C ILE A 8 -7.10 7.43 3.41
N ILE A 9 -8.02 6.46 3.54
CA ILE A 9 -7.82 5.10 3.05
C ILE A 9 -8.93 4.79 2.04
N THR A 10 -8.56 4.42 0.82
CA THR A 10 -9.55 3.91 -0.12
C THR A 10 -9.86 2.44 0.19
N GLY A 11 -11.11 2.05 0.07
CA GLY A 11 -11.49 0.64 0.14
C GLY A 11 -10.89 -0.15 -1.03
N ILE A 12 -10.81 -1.48 -0.85
CA ILE A 12 -10.38 -2.38 -1.93
C ILE A 12 -11.21 -2.15 -3.18
N ARG A 13 -10.55 -2.22 -4.36
CA ARG A 13 -11.17 -2.04 -5.68
C ARG A 13 -11.93 -0.72 -5.86
N ALA A 14 -11.65 0.30 -5.04
CA ALA A 14 -12.34 1.59 -5.14
C ALA A 14 -12.19 2.21 -6.55
N TYR A 15 -11.01 2.08 -7.16
CA TYR A 15 -10.76 2.58 -8.52
C TYR A 15 -11.37 1.71 -9.62
N ASN A 16 -11.85 0.51 -9.31
CA ASN A 16 -12.63 -0.31 -10.24
C ASN A 16 -14.13 -0.05 -10.12
N THR A 17 -14.65 0.15 -8.90
CA THR A 17 -16.08 0.07 -8.61
C THR A 17 -16.75 1.43 -8.35
N ARG A 18 -15.96 2.50 -8.12
CA ARG A 18 -16.48 3.83 -7.83
C ARG A 18 -16.29 4.75 -9.02
N GLU A 19 -17.28 4.83 -9.91
CA GLU A 19 -17.21 5.63 -11.15
C GLU A 19 -16.80 7.09 -10.92
N ARG A 20 -17.19 7.67 -9.78
CA ARG A 20 -16.90 9.07 -9.45
C ARG A 20 -15.47 9.31 -8.98
N ILE A 21 -14.68 8.26 -8.68
CA ILE A 21 -13.34 8.43 -8.13
C ILE A 21 -12.42 9.22 -9.07
N LYS A 22 -12.59 9.05 -10.39
CA LYS A 22 -11.86 9.80 -11.42
C LYS A 22 -12.01 11.32 -11.28
N PHE A 23 -13.15 11.79 -10.79
CA PHE A 23 -13.41 13.22 -10.58
C PHE A 23 -12.85 13.71 -9.24
N TYR A 24 -12.70 12.83 -8.26
CA TYR A 24 -12.13 13.16 -6.96
C TYR A 24 -10.61 12.99 -6.90
N GLN A 25 -10.03 12.25 -7.83
CA GLN A 25 -8.60 11.95 -7.84
C GLN A 25 -7.70 13.20 -7.76
N PRO A 26 -7.93 14.29 -8.50
CA PRO A 26 -7.13 15.50 -8.35
C PRO A 26 -7.16 16.09 -6.94
N ARG A 27 -8.31 16.04 -6.27
CA ARG A 27 -8.46 16.52 -4.88
C ARG A 27 -7.77 15.61 -3.86
N LEU A 28 -7.74 14.29 -4.12
CA LEU A 28 -6.99 13.35 -3.29
C LEU A 28 -5.48 13.59 -3.42
N LEU A 29 -4.99 13.85 -4.63
CA LEU A 29 -3.58 14.18 -4.83
C LEU A 29 -3.22 15.56 -4.26
N GLU A 30 -4.09 16.55 -4.39
CA GLU A 30 -3.92 17.85 -3.72
C GLU A 30 -3.87 17.71 -2.20
N TYR A 31 -4.73 16.86 -1.62
CA TYR A 31 -4.71 16.55 -0.19
C TYR A 31 -3.35 15.96 0.24
N VAL A 32 -2.77 15.04 -0.55
CA VAL A 32 -1.42 14.51 -0.28
C VAL A 32 -0.39 15.61 -0.40
N ASN A 33 -0.43 16.40 -1.49
CA ASN A 33 0.51 17.50 -1.71
C ASN A 33 0.54 18.50 -0.53
N ASN A 34 -0.58 18.69 0.16
CA ASN A 34 -0.73 19.57 1.30
C ASN A 34 -0.39 18.93 2.66
N GLY A 35 0.09 17.68 2.69
CA GLY A 35 0.59 17.02 3.89
C GLY A 35 -0.23 15.82 4.39
N GLY A 36 -1.31 15.44 3.69
CA GLY A 36 -2.10 14.27 4.05
C GLY A 36 -1.44 12.94 3.66
N THR A 37 -1.84 11.88 4.31
CA THR A 37 -1.50 10.50 3.91
C THR A 37 -2.65 9.86 3.15
N LEU A 38 -2.40 9.37 1.94
CA LEU A 38 -3.38 8.61 1.16
C LEU A 38 -2.91 7.15 1.01
N ILE A 39 -3.70 6.22 1.52
CA ILE A 39 -3.47 4.78 1.36
C ILE A 39 -4.46 4.24 0.34
N VAL A 40 -3.93 3.73 -0.77
CA VAL A 40 -4.71 3.04 -1.79
C VAL A 40 -4.50 1.54 -1.65
N GLN A 41 -5.56 0.84 -1.27
CA GLN A 41 -5.56 -0.62 -1.21
C GLN A 41 -5.69 -1.21 -2.62
N TYR A 42 -5.51 -2.53 -2.76
CA TYR A 42 -5.47 -3.19 -4.05
C TYR A 42 -6.68 -2.86 -4.93
N ASN A 43 -6.40 -2.78 -6.22
CA ASN A 43 -7.37 -2.74 -7.30
C ASN A 43 -6.98 -3.79 -8.34
N VAL A 44 -7.95 -4.30 -9.10
CA VAL A 44 -7.63 -5.20 -10.20
C VAL A 44 -7.06 -4.41 -11.38
N SER A 45 -6.24 -5.05 -12.20
CA SER A 45 -5.50 -4.40 -13.30
C SER A 45 -6.37 -3.96 -14.49
N PHE A 46 -7.63 -4.37 -14.53
CA PHE A 46 -8.57 -4.04 -15.62
C PHE A 46 -9.80 -3.30 -15.07
N GLY A 47 -10.47 -2.54 -15.95
CA GLY A 47 -11.70 -1.82 -15.59
C GLY A 47 -11.46 -0.67 -14.59
N LEU A 48 -10.27 -0.09 -14.58
CA LEU A 48 -9.97 1.08 -13.77
C LEU A 48 -10.71 2.32 -14.30
N GLN A 49 -11.29 3.10 -13.41
CA GLN A 49 -11.98 4.36 -13.73
C GLN A 49 -11.01 5.47 -14.12
N THR A 50 -9.74 5.34 -13.72
CA THR A 50 -8.62 6.18 -14.12
C THR A 50 -7.32 5.41 -13.97
N ASN A 51 -6.35 5.67 -14.85
CA ASN A 51 -5.00 5.12 -14.73
C ASN A 51 -4.08 6.00 -13.85
N ASN A 52 -4.51 7.21 -13.53
CA ASN A 52 -3.77 8.13 -12.66
C ASN A 52 -4.16 7.90 -11.19
N ILE A 53 -3.76 6.75 -10.62
CA ILE A 53 -4.09 6.37 -9.24
C ILE A 53 -3.19 7.07 -8.24
N GLY A 54 -1.91 7.23 -8.55
CA GLY A 54 -0.90 7.84 -7.68
C GLY A 54 -0.39 9.17 -8.18
N PRO A 55 0.48 9.83 -7.40
CA PRO A 55 1.10 11.11 -7.79
C PRO A 55 2.13 10.97 -8.92
N TYR A 56 2.64 9.78 -9.11
CA TYR A 56 3.57 9.40 -10.18
C TYR A 56 3.07 8.16 -10.91
N PRO A 57 3.52 7.91 -12.15
CA PRO A 57 3.09 6.74 -12.90
C PRO A 57 3.45 5.40 -12.24
N PHE A 58 2.49 4.51 -12.17
CA PHE A 58 2.70 3.08 -11.94
C PHE A 58 1.57 2.29 -12.57
N THR A 59 1.79 1.02 -12.82
CA THR A 59 0.77 0.10 -13.32
C THR A 59 0.44 -0.96 -12.28
N ILE A 60 -0.82 -1.39 -12.25
CA ILE A 60 -1.26 -2.52 -11.43
C ILE A 60 -1.17 -3.77 -12.28
N GLY A 61 -0.36 -4.74 -11.84
CA GLY A 61 -0.25 -6.05 -12.46
C GLY A 61 -1.33 -7.02 -12.00
N ASN A 62 -1.16 -8.27 -12.40
CA ASN A 62 -2.01 -9.38 -11.94
C ASN A 62 -1.24 -10.37 -11.04
N ARG A 63 0.03 -10.10 -10.75
CA ARG A 63 0.88 -10.94 -9.90
C ARG A 63 0.43 -10.85 -8.43
N ARG A 64 0.66 -11.95 -7.73
CA ARG A 64 0.23 -12.12 -6.33
C ARG A 64 1.18 -13.03 -5.59
N ILE A 65 1.03 -13.11 -4.28
CA ILE A 65 1.65 -14.13 -3.42
C ILE A 65 0.51 -14.84 -2.70
N THR A 66 0.26 -16.08 -3.10
CA THR A 66 -0.89 -16.89 -2.65
C THR A 66 -0.57 -17.72 -1.43
N ASP A 67 0.68 -18.10 -1.23
CA ASP A 67 1.13 -18.79 -0.03
C ASP A 67 1.16 -17.82 1.15
N GLU A 68 0.28 -18.05 2.10
CA GLU A 68 0.16 -17.23 3.31
C GLU A 68 1.38 -17.34 4.24
N GLN A 69 2.26 -18.33 4.01
CA GLN A 69 3.51 -18.52 4.73
C GLN A 69 4.73 -18.05 3.93
N ALA A 70 4.56 -17.62 2.68
CA ALA A 70 5.64 -17.10 1.87
C ALA A 70 6.41 -16.00 2.63
N PRO A 71 7.74 -16.02 2.65
CA PRO A 71 8.53 -15.00 3.33
C PRO A 71 8.34 -13.64 2.66
N LEU A 72 8.16 -12.59 3.47
CA LEU A 72 8.20 -11.21 3.05
C LEU A 72 9.48 -10.57 3.61
N ASN A 73 10.34 -10.09 2.75
CA ASN A 73 11.62 -9.50 3.12
C ASN A 73 11.56 -7.97 3.12
N PHE A 74 12.23 -7.33 4.06
CA PHE A 74 12.41 -5.88 4.05
C PHE A 74 13.44 -5.49 3.00
N ILE A 75 13.07 -4.64 2.03
CA ILE A 75 14.01 -4.12 1.02
C ILE A 75 14.94 -3.09 1.67
N ASP A 76 14.36 -2.22 2.48
CA ASP A 76 15.10 -1.31 3.37
C ASP A 76 14.57 -1.43 4.79
N GLY A 77 15.29 -2.13 5.64
CA GLY A 77 14.93 -2.32 7.05
C GLY A 77 15.02 -1.04 7.89
N SER A 78 15.65 0.04 7.37
CA SER A 78 15.71 1.34 8.03
C SER A 78 14.50 2.23 7.74
N HIS A 79 13.68 1.87 6.74
CA HIS A 79 12.55 2.68 6.31
C HIS A 79 11.57 2.92 7.47
N ARG A 80 11.03 4.15 7.55
CA ARG A 80 10.15 4.56 8.64
C ARG A 80 8.91 3.66 8.78
N LEU A 81 8.29 3.22 7.68
CA LEU A 81 7.16 2.28 7.73
C LEU A 81 7.46 0.96 8.44
N ILE A 82 8.72 0.57 8.53
CA ILE A 82 9.16 -0.65 9.22
C ILE A 82 9.47 -0.37 10.70
N ASN A 83 9.71 0.90 11.07
CA ASN A 83 10.24 1.24 12.38
C ASN A 83 9.34 2.14 13.23
N PHE A 84 8.30 2.78 12.65
CA PHE A 84 7.48 3.74 13.39
C PHE A 84 5.98 3.67 13.04
N PRO A 85 5.08 3.75 14.01
CA PRO A 85 5.34 3.74 15.47
C PRO A 85 5.71 2.36 16.01
N ASN A 86 5.58 1.31 15.21
CA ASN A 86 5.93 -0.05 15.59
C ASN A 86 7.19 -0.48 14.86
N LYS A 87 8.12 -1.09 15.57
CA LYS A 87 9.21 -1.83 14.93
C LYS A 87 8.66 -3.14 14.39
N ILE A 88 8.59 -3.26 13.07
CA ILE A 88 8.10 -4.46 12.37
C ILE A 88 9.24 -5.47 12.26
N THR A 89 8.89 -6.73 12.47
CA THR A 89 9.80 -7.87 12.39
C THR A 89 9.19 -8.96 11.54
N GLN A 90 9.93 -10.03 11.26
CA GLN A 90 9.40 -11.19 10.53
C GLN A 90 8.19 -11.82 11.24
N LYS A 91 8.14 -11.75 12.58
CA LYS A 91 7.00 -12.26 13.37
C LYS A 91 5.67 -11.56 13.09
N ASP A 92 5.70 -10.34 12.56
CA ASP A 92 4.49 -9.60 12.20
C ASP A 92 3.80 -10.17 10.95
N PHE A 93 4.47 -11.07 10.23
CA PHE A 93 3.90 -11.83 9.11
C PHE A 93 3.42 -13.23 9.50
N ASP A 94 3.56 -13.65 10.77
CA ASP A 94 3.07 -14.92 11.25
C ASP A 94 1.54 -14.90 11.37
N GLY A 95 0.92 -16.05 11.09
CA GLY A 95 -0.53 -16.21 11.23
C GLY A 95 -1.38 -15.47 10.22
N TRP A 96 -0.79 -14.95 9.15
CA TRP A 96 -1.57 -14.42 8.03
C TRP A 96 -2.40 -15.52 7.40
N VAL A 97 -3.57 -15.17 6.86
CA VAL A 97 -4.55 -16.12 6.33
C VAL A 97 -4.75 -15.93 4.82
N GLN A 98 -4.91 -17.03 4.12
CA GLN A 98 -5.27 -17.20 2.71
C GLN A 98 -4.20 -16.73 1.71
N GLU A 99 -3.63 -15.54 1.85
CA GLU A 99 -2.66 -14.98 0.91
C GLU A 99 -1.90 -13.80 1.52
N ARG A 100 -0.71 -13.51 1.01
CA ARG A 100 0.03 -12.28 1.36
C ARG A 100 -0.55 -11.07 0.67
N GLY A 101 -0.90 -11.20 -0.61
CA GLY A 101 -1.43 -10.09 -1.37
C GLY A 101 -1.68 -10.41 -2.84
N LEU A 102 -2.29 -9.46 -3.56
CA LEU A 102 -2.74 -9.65 -4.93
C LEU A 102 -2.70 -8.32 -5.69
N TYR A 103 -2.61 -8.42 -7.02
CA TYR A 103 -2.55 -7.26 -7.91
C TYR A 103 -1.45 -6.28 -7.51
N PHE A 104 -0.24 -6.80 -7.36
CA PHE A 104 0.93 -6.00 -7.04
C PHE A 104 1.24 -5.01 -8.16
N ALA A 105 1.79 -3.86 -7.77
CA ALA A 105 2.24 -2.88 -8.75
C ALA A 105 3.40 -3.41 -9.60
N GLU A 106 3.43 -2.97 -10.85
CA GLU A 106 4.48 -3.22 -11.83
C GLU A 106 4.89 -1.89 -12.46
N ASN A 107 6.12 -1.77 -12.95
CA ASN A 107 6.61 -0.62 -13.72
C ASN A 107 6.26 0.74 -13.08
N TRP A 108 6.81 1.04 -11.94
CA TRP A 108 6.61 2.32 -11.24
C TRP A 108 7.75 3.31 -11.46
N ASP A 109 7.44 4.60 -11.31
CA ASP A 109 8.40 5.71 -11.32
C ASP A 109 9.39 5.59 -10.15
N ASP A 110 10.64 6.02 -10.35
CA ASP A 110 11.74 5.92 -9.37
C ASP A 110 11.47 6.69 -8.06
N LYS A 111 10.48 7.56 -8.04
CA LYS A 111 10.00 8.24 -6.82
C LYS A 111 9.21 7.34 -5.87
N PHE A 112 8.82 6.16 -6.33
CA PHE A 112 8.25 5.15 -5.45
C PHE A 112 9.34 4.29 -4.81
N VAL A 113 9.25 4.13 -3.50
CA VAL A 113 10.11 3.25 -2.71
C VAL A 113 9.35 1.96 -2.42
N PRO A 114 9.79 0.81 -2.93
CA PRO A 114 9.24 -0.48 -2.55
C PRO A 114 9.74 -0.86 -1.15
N ILE A 115 8.82 -1.32 -0.29
CA ILE A 115 9.12 -1.58 1.12
C ILE A 115 9.39 -3.05 1.39
N LEU A 116 8.63 -3.92 0.72
CA LEU A 116 8.68 -5.37 0.93
C LEU A 116 8.90 -6.10 -0.39
N SER A 117 9.60 -7.21 -0.31
CA SER A 117 9.69 -8.17 -1.41
C SER A 117 9.31 -9.58 -0.96
N GLY A 118 8.82 -10.39 -1.88
CA GLY A 118 8.48 -11.79 -1.63
C GLY A 118 8.00 -12.49 -2.89
N ASN A 119 7.79 -13.79 -2.80
CA ASN A 119 7.29 -14.62 -3.91
C ASN A 119 6.71 -15.92 -3.38
N ASP A 120 5.83 -16.52 -4.15
CA ASP A 120 5.44 -17.92 -3.95
C ASP A 120 6.64 -18.84 -4.28
N PRO A 121 6.74 -20.02 -3.66
CA PRO A 121 7.83 -20.96 -3.92
C PRO A 121 7.99 -21.26 -5.42
N GLY A 122 9.19 -21.09 -5.94
CA GLY A 122 9.50 -21.34 -7.35
C GLY A 122 9.15 -20.19 -8.31
N GLU A 123 8.57 -19.09 -7.82
CA GLU A 123 8.28 -17.90 -8.62
C GLU A 123 9.35 -16.82 -8.47
N SER A 124 9.35 -15.84 -9.39
CA SER A 124 10.22 -14.68 -9.30
C SER A 124 9.75 -13.71 -8.23
N GLU A 125 10.71 -13.04 -7.59
CA GLU A 125 10.47 -12.04 -6.55
C GLU A 125 9.59 -10.88 -7.04
N LEU A 126 8.65 -10.47 -6.20
CA LEU A 126 7.76 -9.34 -6.39
C LEU A 126 8.08 -8.26 -5.36
N LYS A 127 8.15 -7.00 -5.79
CA LYS A 127 8.49 -5.85 -4.95
C LYS A 127 7.36 -4.81 -4.87
N GLY A 128 6.34 -4.94 -5.72
CA GLY A 128 5.26 -3.95 -5.84
C GLY A 128 4.09 -4.14 -4.86
N GLY A 129 4.25 -4.97 -3.81
CA GLY A 129 3.19 -5.24 -2.85
C GLY A 129 2.92 -4.10 -1.87
N LEU A 130 3.92 -3.27 -1.62
CA LEU A 130 3.82 -2.08 -0.77
C LEU A 130 4.78 -1.02 -1.30
N LEU A 131 4.23 0.02 -1.93
CA LEU A 131 4.96 1.15 -2.50
C LEU A 131 4.63 2.43 -1.74
N VAL A 132 5.64 3.25 -1.50
CA VAL A 132 5.51 4.57 -0.86
C VAL A 132 6.10 5.64 -1.74
N ALA A 133 5.46 6.78 -1.82
CA ALA A 133 6.01 7.97 -2.47
C ALA A 133 5.70 9.22 -1.65
N GLU A 134 6.69 10.09 -1.50
CA GLU A 134 6.48 11.45 -1.04
C GLU A 134 5.89 12.29 -2.18
N TYR A 135 4.93 13.15 -1.85
CA TYR A 135 4.35 14.09 -2.80
C TYR A 135 3.99 15.39 -2.12
N GLY A 136 4.70 16.46 -2.47
CA GLY A 136 4.61 17.72 -1.76
C GLY A 136 5.05 17.57 -0.30
N LYS A 137 4.12 17.78 0.64
CA LYS A 137 4.34 17.61 2.09
C LYS A 137 3.78 16.31 2.65
N GLY A 138 3.13 15.48 1.83
CA GLY A 138 2.45 14.28 2.28
C GLY A 138 2.98 13.00 1.66
N VAL A 139 2.28 11.91 1.94
CA VAL A 139 2.69 10.56 1.57
C VAL A 139 1.56 9.83 0.85
N PHE A 140 1.90 9.23 -0.25
CA PHE A 140 1.04 8.29 -0.98
C PHE A 140 1.55 6.86 -0.76
N ILE A 141 0.63 5.95 -0.46
CA ILE A 141 0.93 4.53 -0.28
C ILE A 141 0.00 3.70 -1.18
N TYR A 142 0.57 2.85 -2.02
CA TYR A 142 -0.16 1.77 -2.68
C TYR A 142 0.14 0.45 -1.99
N SER A 143 -0.90 -0.31 -1.65
CA SER A 143 -0.71 -1.63 -1.05
C SER A 143 -1.59 -2.69 -1.70
N GLY A 144 -0.95 -3.68 -2.34
CA GLY A 144 -1.57 -4.91 -2.81
C GLY A 144 -1.65 -6.00 -1.73
N LEU A 145 -1.17 -5.72 -0.51
CA LEU A 145 -1.24 -6.69 0.59
C LEU A 145 -2.69 -6.89 1.05
N ALA A 146 -3.01 -8.10 1.51
CA ALA A 146 -4.38 -8.55 1.76
C ALA A 146 -4.93 -8.10 3.14
N TRP A 147 -4.88 -6.79 3.44
CA TRP A 147 -5.38 -6.22 4.70
C TRP A 147 -6.84 -6.58 4.98
N PHE A 148 -7.67 -6.63 3.95
CA PHE A 148 -9.09 -6.99 4.02
C PHE A 148 -9.34 -8.42 4.50
N ARG A 149 -8.31 -9.27 4.55
CA ARG A 149 -8.34 -10.61 5.14
C ARG A 149 -7.73 -10.63 6.53
N GLN A 150 -6.56 -10.00 6.67
CA GLN A 150 -5.75 -10.07 7.90
C GLN A 150 -6.41 -9.30 9.06
N LEU A 151 -6.95 -8.10 8.77
CA LEU A 151 -7.55 -7.28 9.83
C LEU A 151 -8.83 -7.93 10.38
N PRO A 152 -9.80 -8.40 9.58
CA PRO A 152 -10.96 -9.12 10.11
C PRO A 152 -10.60 -10.44 10.80
N ALA A 153 -9.50 -11.11 10.39
CA ALA A 153 -9.02 -12.32 11.05
C ALA A 153 -8.30 -12.05 12.38
N GLY A 154 -8.08 -10.80 12.74
CA GLY A 154 -7.44 -10.43 14.00
C GLY A 154 -5.93 -10.69 14.04
N VAL A 155 -5.24 -10.71 12.89
CA VAL A 155 -3.79 -10.96 12.81
C VAL A 155 -3.01 -9.81 13.44
N PRO A 156 -2.33 -9.98 14.60
CA PRO A 156 -1.75 -8.86 15.34
C PRO A 156 -0.69 -8.10 14.56
N GLY A 157 0.19 -8.79 13.85
CA GLY A 157 1.26 -8.17 13.06
C GLY A 157 0.72 -7.31 11.91
N ALA A 158 -0.40 -7.73 11.30
CA ALA A 158 -1.05 -6.95 10.25
C ALA A 158 -1.57 -5.60 10.78
N TYR A 159 -2.15 -5.57 11.98
CA TYR A 159 -2.55 -4.31 12.63
C TYR A 159 -1.35 -3.39 12.87
N ARG A 160 -0.22 -3.93 13.32
CA ARG A 160 0.98 -3.14 13.58
C ARG A 160 1.52 -2.47 12.32
N ILE A 161 1.61 -3.24 11.22
CA ILE A 161 2.05 -2.71 9.91
C ILE A 161 1.04 -1.69 9.40
N PHE A 162 -0.26 -1.98 9.51
CA PHE A 162 -1.32 -1.08 9.04
C PHE A 162 -1.32 0.25 9.81
N VAL A 163 -1.07 0.23 11.14
CA VAL A 163 -0.89 1.43 11.96
C VAL A 163 0.33 2.24 11.49
N ASN A 164 1.44 1.58 11.14
CA ASN A 164 2.60 2.28 10.57
C ASN A 164 2.25 2.99 9.26
N MET A 165 1.44 2.37 8.39
CA MET A 165 0.97 3.01 7.16
C MET A 165 0.09 4.23 7.45
N ILE A 166 -0.85 4.12 8.41
CA ILE A 166 -1.71 5.24 8.84
C ILE A 166 -0.87 6.40 9.38
N SER A 167 0.22 6.09 10.06
CA SER A 167 1.14 7.07 10.63
C SER A 167 2.13 7.64 9.61
N GLY A 168 2.01 7.27 8.34
CA GLY A 168 2.92 7.69 7.26
C GLY A 168 3.05 9.21 7.09
N GLY A 169 1.97 9.99 7.33
CA GLY A 169 1.98 11.44 7.24
C GLY A 169 2.76 12.18 8.34
N MET A 170 3.29 11.47 9.33
CA MET A 170 4.14 12.07 10.38
C MET A 170 5.64 12.05 10.01
N PHE A 171 5.95 12.01 8.71
CA PHE A 171 7.34 12.04 8.22
C PHE A 171 8.00 13.42 8.33
N ASN A 172 7.26 14.48 8.61
CA ASN A 172 7.69 15.88 8.48
C ASN A 172 7.89 16.61 9.84
N GLU A 173 8.31 15.91 10.90
CA GLU A 173 8.83 16.55 12.11
C GLU A 173 10.33 16.38 12.25
#